data_b4a044297119c02bb7c31db31464fbf0
#
_entry.id   b4a044297119c02bb7c31db31464fbf0
#
_cell.length_a   1.000
_cell.length_b   1.000
_cell.length_c   1.000
_cell.angle_alpha   90.00
_cell.angle_beta   90.00
_cell.angle_gamma   90.00
#
_symmetry.space_group_name_H-M   'P 1'
#
loop_
_entity.id
_entity.type
_entity.pdbx_description
1 polymer ?
#
loop_
_entity_poly.entity_id
_entity_poly.type
_entity_poly.pdbx_seq_one_letter_code
_entity_poly.pdbx_strand_id
1 'polypeptide(L)'
;MKKILFVFALAAVVLTGCNKKSLPPVAEPSWYTNTTYFAEKNGLYSELPVYPKNIVMVGDDYIDRGLWNEFYGDTTVKNRGITYDATDHVLYRIDRIAKQKPGKIFVSAGLNDLLHGTAVDTIVANVKHIFTRVSKLSPETKCYYMNIVLSPVLSEEQKAAGAKVNEAIHEYAKGGAFECIDVNAALQHGIEEGRFSWDGGKLLNGAGYSALAKAIERQIGKPALNLPDDREYPLEVSDYYKHRVSMLRSLPKEKGRIVMLGNSLTNNAPWPELFPLGYIVNRGISGDVVDGVHQRIDMFEGTKPDKFFLMTGTNDFVNDPEVSALKVWERFESLIKDIREQYPTTWLYVQSILPMNPKSPYYAGFNEKAAEVNKLLDAGKERYSYVYLDIASLVSDGNGDLKDECTCDGIHLSATGYFIWSAELAKGLRMMQNLDPTEMLFENN
;
A
#
# COMPACT_ATOMS: atom_id res chain seq x y z
N MET A 1 -0.25 -79.93 -9.65
CA MET A 1 0.06 -78.52 -9.83
C MET A 1 -1.18 -77.78 -10.27
N LYS A 2 -1.93 -77.13 -9.33
CA LYS A 2 -3.15 -76.42 -9.60
C LYS A 2 -2.83 -74.93 -9.80
N LYS A 3 -3.09 -74.39 -10.99
CA LYS A 3 -2.97 -72.95 -11.31
C LYS A 3 -4.22 -72.26 -10.79
N ILE A 4 -4.04 -71.34 -9.86
CA ILE A 4 -5.09 -70.48 -9.36
C ILE A 4 -5.07 -69.20 -10.25
N LEU A 5 -6.21 -68.99 -10.95
CA LEU A 5 -6.44 -67.79 -11.77
C LEU A 5 -7.02 -66.71 -10.87
N PHE A 6 -6.31 -65.59 -10.67
CA PHE A 6 -6.89 -64.40 -10.00
C PHE A 6 -7.58 -63.54 -11.05
N VAL A 7 -8.89 -63.46 -10.95
CA VAL A 7 -9.72 -62.50 -11.72
C VAL A 7 -9.73 -61.17 -10.96
N PHE A 8 -9.07 -60.15 -11.51
CA PHE A 8 -9.20 -58.79 -11.04
C PHE A 8 -10.52 -58.19 -11.59
N ALA A 9 -11.51 -58.01 -10.74
CA ALA A 9 -12.66 -57.19 -11.06
C ALA A 9 -12.29 -55.71 -10.96
N LEU A 10 -12.24 -55.06 -12.12
CA LEU A 10 -12.02 -53.59 -12.24
C LEU A 10 -13.34 -52.91 -11.91
N ALA A 11 -13.53 -52.43 -10.66
CA ALA A 11 -14.63 -51.56 -10.31
C ALA A 11 -14.38 -50.17 -10.94
N ALA A 12 -15.09 -49.86 -12.00
CA ALA A 12 -15.13 -48.52 -12.56
C ALA A 12 -15.86 -47.59 -11.57
N VAL A 13 -15.11 -46.85 -10.80
CA VAL A 13 -15.64 -45.71 -10.04
C VAL A 13 -15.97 -44.61 -11.04
N VAL A 14 -17.24 -44.47 -11.37
CA VAL A 14 -17.77 -43.32 -12.09
C VAL A 14 -17.64 -42.13 -11.13
N LEU A 15 -16.54 -41.39 -11.25
CA LEU A 15 -16.41 -40.07 -10.70
C LEU A 15 -17.36 -39.14 -11.45
N THR A 16 -18.55 -38.95 -10.91
CA THR A 16 -19.42 -37.85 -11.30
C THR A 16 -18.69 -36.57 -10.87
N GLY A 17 -17.82 -36.07 -11.74
CA GLY A 17 -17.19 -34.78 -11.60
C GLY A 17 -18.29 -33.72 -11.57
N CYS A 18 -18.55 -33.14 -10.39
CA CYS A 18 -19.25 -31.88 -10.30
C CYS A 18 -18.48 -30.89 -11.17
N ASN A 19 -18.95 -30.70 -12.39
CA ASN A 19 -18.51 -29.60 -13.26
C ASN A 19 -18.90 -28.29 -12.59
N LYS A 20 -18.10 -27.81 -11.63
CA LYS A 20 -18.15 -26.42 -11.20
C LYS A 20 -17.81 -25.59 -12.43
N LYS A 21 -18.83 -25.15 -13.15
CA LYS A 21 -18.64 -24.21 -14.27
C LYS A 21 -17.79 -23.09 -13.74
N SER A 22 -16.58 -22.97 -14.27
CA SER A 22 -15.69 -21.84 -13.98
C SER A 22 -16.47 -20.55 -14.28
N LEU A 23 -16.32 -19.55 -13.41
CA LEU A 23 -16.90 -18.24 -13.70
C LEU A 23 -16.27 -17.70 -14.99
N PRO A 24 -17.04 -17.04 -15.86
CA PRO A 24 -16.50 -16.44 -17.06
C PRO A 24 -15.41 -15.41 -16.66
N PRO A 25 -14.33 -15.27 -17.47
CA PRO A 25 -13.31 -14.26 -17.22
C PRO A 25 -13.95 -12.86 -17.23
N VAL A 26 -13.44 -11.98 -16.40
CA VAL A 26 -13.80 -10.56 -16.42
C VAL A 26 -12.95 -9.88 -17.47
N ALA A 27 -13.57 -9.03 -18.29
CA ALA A 27 -12.85 -8.22 -19.26
C ALA A 27 -11.87 -7.27 -18.55
N GLU A 28 -10.75 -7.02 -19.20
CA GLU A 28 -9.79 -6.03 -18.72
C GLU A 28 -10.41 -4.63 -18.80
N PRO A 29 -10.31 -3.80 -17.75
CA PRO A 29 -10.85 -2.45 -17.78
C PRO A 29 -10.22 -1.60 -18.90
N SER A 30 -11.04 -0.78 -19.55
CA SER A 30 -10.64 -0.17 -20.82
C SER A 30 -9.83 1.12 -20.69
N TRP A 31 -9.86 1.80 -19.55
CA TRP A 31 -9.33 3.16 -19.48
C TRP A 31 -8.16 3.37 -18.52
N TYR A 32 -7.86 2.44 -17.62
CA TYR A 32 -6.85 2.68 -16.59
C TYR A 32 -5.81 1.60 -16.38
N THR A 33 -6.05 0.36 -16.82
CA THR A 33 -5.16 -0.79 -16.60
C THR A 33 -3.76 -0.64 -17.21
N ASN A 34 -3.60 0.29 -18.14
CA ASN A 34 -2.30 0.57 -18.77
C ASN A 34 -1.45 1.58 -17.99
N THR A 35 -1.89 2.07 -16.81
CA THR A 35 -1.03 2.90 -16.00
C THR A 35 -0.01 2.04 -15.27
N THR A 36 1.21 2.53 -15.23
CA THR A 36 2.31 1.87 -14.56
C THR A 36 2.02 1.62 -13.09
N TYR A 37 1.39 2.59 -12.40
CA TYR A 37 1.01 2.42 -10.99
C TYR A 37 0.06 1.24 -10.75
N PHE A 38 -0.98 1.08 -11.58
CA PHE A 38 -1.87 -0.08 -11.50
C PHE A 38 -1.09 -1.39 -11.75
N ALA A 39 -0.25 -1.43 -12.77
CA ALA A 39 0.53 -2.61 -13.11
C ALA A 39 1.46 -3.03 -11.97
N GLU A 40 2.15 -2.08 -11.36
CA GLU A 40 3.06 -2.30 -10.22
C GLU A 40 2.32 -2.83 -9.00
N LYS A 41 1.28 -2.12 -8.56
CA LYS A 41 0.50 -2.50 -7.36
C LYS A 41 -0.24 -3.82 -7.57
N ASN A 42 -0.92 -3.98 -8.72
CA ASN A 42 -1.64 -5.21 -9.03
C ASN A 42 -0.68 -6.39 -9.20
N GLY A 43 0.49 -6.19 -9.80
CA GLY A 43 1.55 -7.17 -9.90
C GLY A 43 2.06 -7.59 -8.52
N LEU A 44 2.45 -6.63 -7.68
CA LEU A 44 2.92 -6.90 -6.31
C LEU A 44 1.85 -7.62 -5.48
N TYR A 45 0.61 -7.16 -5.51
CA TYR A 45 -0.48 -7.80 -4.77
C TYR A 45 -0.82 -9.21 -5.28
N SER A 46 -0.45 -9.54 -6.52
CA SER A 46 -0.65 -10.90 -7.05
C SER A 46 0.29 -11.92 -6.44
N GLU A 47 1.46 -11.48 -6.02
CA GLU A 47 2.49 -12.35 -5.42
C GLU A 47 2.36 -12.46 -3.90
N LEU A 48 1.60 -11.56 -3.26
CA LEU A 48 1.44 -11.55 -1.81
C LEU A 48 0.26 -12.42 -1.38
N PRO A 49 0.47 -13.39 -0.47
CA PRO A 49 -0.58 -14.32 -0.04
C PRO A 49 -1.65 -13.65 0.82
N VAL A 50 -2.85 -14.20 0.72
CA VAL A 50 -3.98 -13.90 1.62
C VAL A 50 -4.40 -15.21 2.29
N TYR A 51 -4.67 -15.16 3.59
CA TYR A 51 -5.03 -16.35 4.39
C TYR A 51 -6.46 -16.24 4.93
N PRO A 52 -7.11 -17.36 5.37
CA PRO A 52 -8.48 -17.34 5.86
C PRO A 52 -8.76 -16.41 7.04
N LYS A 53 -7.75 -16.10 7.86
CA LYS A 53 -7.88 -15.14 8.97
C LYS A 53 -7.77 -13.67 8.53
N ASN A 54 -7.34 -13.41 7.28
CA ASN A 54 -7.10 -12.04 6.85
C ASN A 54 -8.39 -11.28 6.59
N ILE A 55 -8.31 -9.99 6.84
CA ILE A 55 -9.29 -8.97 6.47
C ILE A 55 -8.67 -8.20 5.32
N VAL A 56 -9.34 -8.19 4.16
CA VAL A 56 -8.79 -7.57 2.95
C VAL A 56 -9.57 -6.32 2.61
N MET A 57 -8.87 -5.20 2.58
CA MET A 57 -9.40 -3.90 2.16
C MET A 57 -9.13 -3.75 0.66
N VAL A 58 -10.16 -3.66 -0.17
CA VAL A 58 -10.09 -3.60 -1.64
C VAL A 58 -10.77 -2.32 -2.12
N GLY A 59 -10.17 -1.61 -3.04
CA GLY A 59 -10.83 -0.43 -3.60
C GLY A 59 -9.87 0.64 -4.10
N ASP A 60 -10.35 1.87 -4.04
CA ASP A 60 -9.81 3.09 -4.62
C ASP A 60 -8.80 3.83 -3.71
N ASP A 61 -8.69 5.13 -3.93
CA ASP A 61 -7.76 6.03 -3.25
C ASP A 61 -7.87 5.99 -1.73
N TYR A 62 -9.09 5.92 -1.18
CA TYR A 62 -9.29 5.86 0.27
C TYR A 62 -8.71 4.56 0.86
N ILE A 63 -8.81 3.47 0.12
CA ILE A 63 -8.23 2.20 0.56
C ILE A 63 -6.72 2.19 0.36
N ASP A 64 -6.23 2.55 -0.84
CA ASP A 64 -4.81 2.50 -1.17
C ASP A 64 -3.96 3.32 -0.20
N ARG A 65 -4.41 4.51 0.16
CA ARG A 65 -3.67 5.45 1.01
C ARG A 65 -3.74 5.13 2.50
N GLY A 66 -4.66 4.26 2.94
CA GLY A 66 -4.82 3.88 4.34
C GLY A 66 -3.75 2.89 4.81
N LEU A 67 -3.23 3.08 6.01
CA LEU A 67 -2.37 2.12 6.70
C LEU A 67 -3.20 1.25 7.64
N TRP A 68 -4.07 0.42 7.05
CA TRP A 68 -5.14 -0.32 7.73
C TRP A 68 -4.64 -1.23 8.85
N ASN A 69 -3.49 -1.89 8.66
CA ASN A 69 -2.86 -2.70 9.68
C ASN A 69 -2.43 -1.87 10.91
N GLU A 70 -1.98 -0.63 10.70
CA GLU A 70 -1.58 0.27 11.78
C GLU A 70 -2.79 0.92 12.46
N PHE A 71 -3.86 1.25 11.70
CA PHE A 71 -5.10 1.78 12.28
C PHE A 71 -5.71 0.84 13.32
N TYR A 72 -5.54 -0.46 13.17
CA TYR A 72 -6.12 -1.47 14.08
C TYR A 72 -5.08 -2.26 14.87
N GLY A 73 -3.78 -1.94 14.73
CA GLY A 73 -2.71 -2.72 15.35
C GLY A 73 -2.75 -4.20 14.96
N ASP A 74 -3.14 -4.51 13.72
CA ASP A 74 -3.41 -5.87 13.26
C ASP A 74 -2.83 -6.15 11.87
N THR A 75 -1.75 -6.90 11.81
CA THR A 75 -1.09 -7.29 10.55
C THR A 75 -1.92 -8.25 9.70
N THR A 76 -3.04 -8.79 10.21
CA THR A 76 -3.98 -9.57 9.41
C THR A 76 -4.87 -8.71 8.52
N VAL A 77 -4.93 -7.39 8.74
CA VAL A 77 -5.63 -6.45 7.87
C VAL A 77 -4.71 -6.09 6.70
N LYS A 78 -5.10 -6.52 5.51
CA LYS A 78 -4.32 -6.40 4.27
C LYS A 78 -4.88 -5.30 3.37
N ASN A 79 -4.01 -4.42 2.90
CA ASN A 79 -4.38 -3.41 1.91
C ASN A 79 -4.25 -3.99 0.49
N ARG A 80 -5.32 -3.91 -0.28
CA ARG A 80 -5.41 -4.23 -1.71
C ARG A 80 -6.10 -3.09 -2.46
N GLY A 81 -6.00 -1.87 -1.95
CA GLY A 81 -6.39 -0.65 -2.66
C GLY A 81 -5.41 -0.28 -3.75
N ILE A 82 -5.90 0.33 -4.80
CA ILE A 82 -5.09 0.92 -5.86
C ILE A 82 -5.71 2.28 -6.21
N THR A 83 -4.91 3.32 -6.10
CA THR A 83 -5.33 4.70 -6.45
C THR A 83 -5.96 4.73 -7.84
N TYR A 84 -7.05 5.44 -7.96
CA TYR A 84 -7.91 5.57 -9.14
C TYR A 84 -8.70 4.30 -9.54
N ASP A 85 -8.70 3.22 -8.77
CA ASP A 85 -9.58 2.10 -9.08
C ASP A 85 -11.04 2.54 -9.18
N ALA A 86 -11.71 2.06 -10.22
CA ALA A 86 -13.14 2.10 -10.38
C ALA A 86 -13.75 0.72 -10.10
N THR A 87 -15.05 0.60 -10.19
CA THR A 87 -15.75 -0.68 -9.90
C THR A 87 -15.36 -1.80 -10.84
N ASP A 88 -15.05 -1.51 -12.12
CA ASP A 88 -14.59 -2.50 -13.11
C ASP A 88 -13.17 -2.99 -12.81
N HIS A 89 -12.28 -2.14 -12.32
CA HIS A 89 -10.94 -2.52 -11.90
C HIS A 89 -10.98 -3.48 -10.69
N VAL A 90 -11.80 -3.16 -9.68
CA VAL A 90 -12.03 -4.06 -8.55
C VAL A 90 -12.62 -5.39 -9.03
N LEU A 91 -13.60 -5.35 -9.95
CA LEU A 91 -14.21 -6.54 -10.53
C LEU A 91 -13.18 -7.42 -11.27
N TYR A 92 -12.27 -6.80 -12.03
CA TYR A 92 -11.22 -7.50 -12.77
C TYR A 92 -10.30 -8.32 -11.86
N ARG A 93 -9.95 -7.80 -10.67
CA ARG A 93 -8.96 -8.41 -9.77
C ARG A 93 -9.55 -9.17 -8.57
N ILE A 94 -10.87 -9.10 -8.31
CA ILE A 94 -11.50 -9.66 -7.11
C ILE A 94 -11.41 -11.19 -7.04
N ASP A 95 -11.45 -11.88 -8.17
CA ASP A 95 -11.40 -13.35 -8.20
C ASP A 95 -10.13 -13.91 -7.56
N ARG A 96 -9.00 -13.28 -7.81
CA ARG A 96 -7.71 -13.71 -7.28
C ARG A 96 -7.68 -13.59 -5.75
N ILE A 97 -8.27 -12.53 -5.21
CA ILE A 97 -8.41 -12.34 -3.77
C ILE A 97 -9.38 -13.37 -3.19
N ALA A 98 -10.55 -13.51 -3.78
CA ALA A 98 -11.59 -14.42 -3.29
C ALA A 98 -11.17 -15.90 -3.31
N LYS A 99 -10.38 -16.34 -4.31
CA LYS A 99 -9.84 -17.71 -4.40
C LYS A 99 -8.94 -18.08 -3.22
N GLN A 100 -8.34 -17.10 -2.55
CA GLN A 100 -7.50 -17.29 -1.36
C GLN A 100 -8.32 -17.39 -0.06
N LYS A 101 -9.64 -17.22 -0.14
CA LYS A 101 -10.62 -17.42 0.94
C LYS A 101 -10.34 -16.59 2.20
N PRO A 102 -10.23 -15.25 2.09
CA PRO A 102 -10.08 -14.39 3.26
C PRO A 102 -11.29 -14.49 4.20
N GLY A 103 -11.09 -14.16 5.47
CA GLY A 103 -12.20 -14.14 6.44
C GLY A 103 -13.19 -13.00 6.18
N LYS A 104 -12.65 -11.83 5.75
CA LYS A 104 -13.47 -10.66 5.42
C LYS A 104 -12.93 -9.94 4.20
N ILE A 105 -13.83 -9.36 3.40
CA ILE A 105 -13.51 -8.45 2.31
C ILE A 105 -14.32 -7.16 2.51
N PHE A 106 -13.64 -6.03 2.52
CA PHE A 106 -14.23 -4.69 2.46
C PHE A 106 -13.97 -4.11 1.08
N VAL A 107 -14.99 -3.57 0.43
CA VAL A 107 -14.90 -2.94 -0.88
C VAL A 107 -15.31 -1.48 -0.78
N SER A 108 -14.43 -0.58 -1.25
CA SER A 108 -14.72 0.84 -1.49
C SER A 108 -14.40 1.14 -2.95
N ALA A 109 -15.42 1.44 -3.75
CA ALA A 109 -15.26 1.83 -5.15
C ALA A 109 -16.53 2.52 -5.64
N GLY A 110 -16.40 3.39 -6.64
CA GLY A 110 -17.49 4.11 -7.27
C GLY A 110 -17.27 5.63 -7.34
N LEU A 111 -16.39 6.20 -6.51
CA LEU A 111 -16.04 7.62 -6.59
C LEU A 111 -15.38 7.94 -7.94
N ASN A 112 -14.40 7.14 -8.34
CA ASN A 112 -13.71 7.32 -9.62
C ASN A 112 -14.63 7.03 -10.81
N ASP A 113 -15.58 6.09 -10.68
CA ASP A 113 -16.62 5.86 -11.67
C ASP A 113 -17.43 7.14 -11.93
N LEU A 114 -17.88 7.82 -10.86
CA LEU A 114 -18.64 9.07 -10.95
C LEU A 114 -17.81 10.19 -11.57
N LEU A 115 -16.55 10.34 -11.16
CA LEU A 115 -15.64 11.35 -11.70
C LEU A 115 -15.41 11.17 -13.21
N HIS A 116 -15.44 9.92 -13.70
CA HIS A 116 -15.30 9.61 -15.13
C HIS A 116 -16.63 9.52 -15.90
N GLY A 117 -17.76 9.76 -15.23
CA GLY A 117 -19.08 9.77 -15.87
C GLY A 117 -19.62 8.37 -16.19
N THR A 118 -19.18 7.33 -15.48
CA THR A 118 -19.74 5.98 -15.60
C THR A 118 -21.21 5.96 -15.21
N ALA A 119 -22.06 5.35 -16.04
CA ALA A 119 -23.49 5.28 -15.80
C ALA A 119 -23.84 4.56 -14.48
N VAL A 120 -24.84 5.07 -13.77
CA VAL A 120 -25.34 4.51 -12.48
C VAL A 120 -25.58 2.99 -12.57
N ASP A 121 -26.27 2.54 -13.62
CA ASP A 121 -26.59 1.12 -13.78
C ASP A 121 -25.33 0.23 -13.94
N THR A 122 -24.29 0.77 -14.59
CA THR A 122 -23.00 0.09 -14.75
C THR A 122 -22.30 -0.06 -13.40
N ILE A 123 -22.22 1.03 -12.61
CA ILE A 123 -21.62 1.00 -11.27
C ILE A 123 -22.32 -0.03 -10.40
N VAL A 124 -23.65 0.04 -10.34
CA VAL A 124 -24.49 -0.90 -9.56
C VAL A 124 -24.30 -2.35 -10.01
N ALA A 125 -24.26 -2.60 -11.33
CA ALA A 125 -24.03 -3.92 -11.90
C ALA A 125 -22.65 -4.47 -11.51
N ASN A 126 -21.61 -3.66 -11.61
CA ASN A 126 -20.24 -4.04 -11.24
C ASN A 126 -20.15 -4.43 -9.76
N VAL A 127 -20.70 -3.62 -8.85
CA VAL A 127 -20.72 -3.93 -7.41
C VAL A 127 -21.44 -5.24 -7.13
N LYS A 128 -22.60 -5.46 -7.74
CA LYS A 128 -23.34 -6.73 -7.63
C LYS A 128 -22.53 -7.92 -8.14
N HIS A 129 -21.83 -7.75 -9.26
CA HIS A 129 -20.98 -8.79 -9.83
C HIS A 129 -19.76 -9.10 -8.93
N ILE A 130 -19.13 -8.10 -8.33
CA ILE A 130 -18.02 -8.28 -7.37
C ILE A 130 -18.46 -9.24 -6.26
N PHE A 131 -19.55 -8.95 -5.56
CA PHE A 131 -20.01 -9.79 -4.44
C PHE A 131 -20.59 -11.14 -4.88
N THR A 132 -21.20 -11.21 -6.04
CA THR A 132 -21.64 -12.50 -6.63
C THR A 132 -20.43 -13.40 -6.88
N ARG A 133 -19.31 -12.86 -7.37
CA ARG A 133 -18.08 -13.62 -7.62
C ARG A 133 -17.45 -14.07 -6.30
N VAL A 134 -17.36 -13.18 -5.31
CA VAL A 134 -16.84 -13.55 -3.98
C VAL A 134 -17.69 -14.66 -3.35
N SER A 135 -19.01 -14.54 -3.34
CA SER A 135 -19.91 -15.55 -2.79
C SER A 135 -19.75 -16.93 -3.45
N LYS A 136 -19.50 -16.96 -4.77
CA LYS A 136 -19.28 -18.23 -5.51
C LYS A 136 -17.91 -18.85 -5.25
N LEU A 137 -16.86 -18.02 -5.10
CA LEU A 137 -15.48 -18.48 -4.95
C LEU A 137 -15.10 -18.72 -3.49
N SER A 138 -15.72 -17.99 -2.57
CA SER A 138 -15.45 -18.04 -1.14
C SER A 138 -16.72 -17.78 -0.32
N PRO A 139 -17.66 -18.72 -0.25
CA PRO A 139 -18.97 -18.52 0.38
C PRO A 139 -18.89 -18.20 1.89
N GLU A 140 -17.80 -18.56 2.55
CA GLU A 140 -17.57 -18.28 3.98
C GLU A 140 -17.02 -16.86 4.24
N THR A 141 -16.57 -16.15 3.19
CA THR A 141 -16.04 -14.79 3.33
C THR A 141 -17.16 -13.80 3.66
N LYS A 142 -17.02 -13.08 4.78
CA LYS A 142 -17.93 -11.98 5.10
C LYS A 142 -17.59 -10.76 4.25
N CYS A 143 -18.60 -10.21 3.59
CA CYS A 143 -18.43 -9.14 2.62
C CYS A 143 -19.07 -7.83 3.10
N TYR A 144 -18.37 -6.73 2.88
CA TYR A 144 -18.79 -5.39 3.26
C TYR A 144 -18.56 -4.42 2.10
N TYR A 145 -19.55 -3.59 1.81
CA TYR A 145 -19.41 -2.48 0.86
C TYR A 145 -19.47 -1.16 1.63
N MET A 146 -18.46 -0.34 1.47
CA MET A 146 -18.43 1.03 1.95
C MET A 146 -19.02 1.91 0.87
N ASN A 147 -20.13 2.59 1.16
CA ASN A 147 -20.85 3.39 0.17
C ASN A 147 -20.02 4.61 -0.30
N ILE A 148 -20.40 5.18 -1.46
CA ILE A 148 -19.70 6.31 -2.06
C ILE A 148 -19.90 7.54 -1.19
N VAL A 149 -18.80 8.23 -0.87
CA VAL A 149 -18.84 9.52 -0.17
C VAL A 149 -19.18 10.62 -1.16
N LEU A 150 -20.29 11.33 -0.91
CA LEU A 150 -20.79 12.40 -1.77
C LEU A 150 -20.11 13.73 -1.44
N SER A 151 -18.81 13.75 -1.66
CA SER A 151 -17.92 14.84 -1.27
C SER A 151 -17.92 16.01 -2.26
N PRO A 152 -17.43 17.20 -1.88
CA PRO A 152 -17.35 18.38 -2.74
C PRO A 152 -16.53 18.22 -4.02
N VAL A 153 -15.68 17.19 -4.14
CA VAL A 153 -14.95 16.89 -5.39
C VAL A 153 -15.90 16.52 -6.54
N LEU A 154 -17.11 16.08 -6.22
CA LEU A 154 -18.17 15.74 -7.17
C LEU A 154 -19.02 16.97 -7.52
N SER A 155 -19.42 17.10 -8.79
CA SER A 155 -20.47 18.03 -9.19
C SER A 155 -21.83 17.63 -8.58
N GLU A 156 -22.80 18.53 -8.55
CA GLU A 156 -24.16 18.24 -8.04
C GLU A 156 -24.83 17.11 -8.83
N GLU A 157 -24.59 17.03 -10.16
CA GLU A 157 -25.08 15.92 -10.98
C GLU A 157 -24.45 14.59 -10.59
N GLN A 158 -23.13 14.58 -10.35
CA GLN A 158 -22.39 13.39 -9.90
C GLN A 158 -22.80 12.98 -8.48
N LYS A 159 -23.05 13.93 -7.58
CA LYS A 159 -23.61 13.63 -6.23
C LYS A 159 -25.00 13.01 -6.33
N ALA A 160 -25.87 13.53 -7.20
CA ALA A 160 -27.20 12.96 -7.43
C ALA A 160 -27.10 11.53 -8.02
N ALA A 161 -26.17 11.29 -8.94
CA ALA A 161 -25.89 9.95 -9.46
C ALA A 161 -25.35 9.02 -8.37
N GLY A 162 -24.40 9.47 -7.56
CA GLY A 162 -23.84 8.71 -6.43
C GLY A 162 -24.88 8.35 -5.37
N ALA A 163 -25.82 9.26 -5.06
CA ALA A 163 -26.93 8.98 -4.17
C ALA A 163 -27.81 7.81 -4.69
N LYS A 164 -28.12 7.80 -6.00
CA LYS A 164 -28.86 6.70 -6.63
C LYS A 164 -28.09 5.39 -6.56
N VAL A 165 -26.77 5.41 -6.78
CA VAL A 165 -25.91 4.22 -6.63
C VAL A 165 -25.98 3.71 -5.21
N ASN A 166 -25.77 4.58 -4.20
CA ASN A 166 -25.80 4.21 -2.79
C ASN A 166 -27.13 3.59 -2.38
N GLU A 167 -28.26 4.18 -2.81
CA GLU A 167 -29.60 3.67 -2.57
C GLU A 167 -29.79 2.28 -3.21
N ALA A 168 -29.47 2.13 -4.49
CA ALA A 168 -29.66 0.87 -5.22
C ALA A 168 -28.82 -0.30 -4.64
N ILE A 169 -27.59 0.00 -4.18
CA ILE A 169 -26.71 -0.98 -3.56
C ILE A 169 -27.21 -1.32 -2.15
N HIS A 170 -27.63 -0.31 -1.38
CA HIS A 170 -28.21 -0.56 -0.05
C HIS A 170 -29.45 -1.47 -0.13
N GLU A 171 -30.37 -1.21 -1.06
CA GLU A 171 -31.53 -2.08 -1.28
C GLU A 171 -31.14 -3.50 -1.68
N TYR A 172 -30.16 -3.65 -2.58
CA TYR A 172 -29.67 -4.96 -2.98
C TYR A 172 -29.02 -5.73 -1.81
N ALA A 173 -28.29 -5.05 -0.93
CA ALA A 173 -27.64 -5.64 0.23
C ALA A 173 -28.61 -6.27 1.23
N LYS A 174 -29.88 -5.82 1.27
CA LYS A 174 -30.95 -6.45 2.09
C LYS A 174 -31.18 -7.93 1.75
N GLY A 175 -30.77 -8.36 0.56
CA GLY A 175 -30.77 -9.76 0.16
C GLY A 175 -29.69 -10.62 0.83
N GLY A 176 -28.82 -10.06 1.67
CA GLY A 176 -27.86 -10.77 2.52
C GLY A 176 -26.55 -11.18 1.82
N ALA A 177 -26.28 -10.74 0.60
CA ALA A 177 -25.04 -11.07 -0.11
C ALA A 177 -23.80 -10.37 0.50
N PHE A 178 -24.00 -9.21 1.11
CA PHE A 178 -23.01 -8.41 1.84
C PHE A 178 -23.71 -7.40 2.77
N GLU A 179 -22.96 -6.79 3.69
CA GLU A 179 -23.43 -5.68 4.51
C GLU A 179 -22.95 -4.36 3.87
N CYS A 180 -23.85 -3.37 3.75
CA CYS A 180 -23.51 -2.01 3.32
C CYS A 180 -23.20 -1.16 4.53
N ILE A 181 -22.03 -0.49 4.54
CA ILE A 181 -21.59 0.42 5.61
C ILE A 181 -21.74 1.84 5.11
N ASP A 182 -22.48 2.66 5.83
CA ASP A 182 -22.68 4.07 5.49
C ASP A 182 -21.48 4.92 5.95
N VAL A 183 -20.40 4.88 5.19
CA VAL A 183 -19.23 5.74 5.42
C VAL A 183 -19.47 7.17 4.93
N ASN A 184 -20.45 7.38 4.04
CA ASN A 184 -20.85 8.73 3.61
C ASN A 184 -21.36 9.55 4.81
N ALA A 185 -22.24 8.97 5.63
CA ALA A 185 -22.73 9.64 6.84
C ALA A 185 -21.60 9.99 7.83
N ALA A 186 -20.53 9.17 7.88
CA ALA A 186 -19.40 9.43 8.76
C ALA A 186 -18.44 10.53 8.27
N LEU A 187 -18.34 10.72 6.95
CA LEU A 187 -17.27 11.53 6.34
C LEU A 187 -17.77 12.84 5.69
N GLN A 188 -18.94 12.82 5.05
CA GLN A 188 -19.37 13.89 4.16
C GLN A 188 -19.33 15.27 4.85
N HIS A 189 -19.96 15.40 6.00
CA HIS A 189 -20.03 16.68 6.71
C HIS A 189 -18.64 17.22 7.11
N GLY A 190 -17.76 16.35 7.60
CA GLY A 190 -16.40 16.77 7.96
C GLY A 190 -15.53 17.14 6.75
N ILE A 191 -15.80 16.55 5.58
CA ILE A 191 -15.15 16.94 4.32
C ILE A 191 -15.68 18.28 3.84
N GLU A 192 -16.99 18.51 3.87
CA GLU A 192 -17.62 19.77 3.49
C GLU A 192 -17.12 20.96 4.32
N GLU A 193 -16.83 20.72 5.60
CA GLU A 193 -16.26 21.72 6.52
C GLU A 193 -14.72 21.84 6.41
N GLY A 194 -14.06 21.07 5.55
CA GLY A 194 -12.60 21.07 5.42
C GLY A 194 -11.84 20.40 6.57
N ARG A 195 -12.54 19.75 7.52
CA ARG A 195 -11.91 19.08 8.66
C ARG A 195 -11.27 17.74 8.31
N PHE A 196 -11.83 16.99 7.36
CA PHE A 196 -11.41 15.63 7.00
C PHE A 196 -10.65 15.57 5.67
N SER A 197 -10.63 16.65 4.92
CA SER A 197 -9.95 16.76 3.63
C SER A 197 -9.70 18.24 3.29
N TRP A 198 -8.61 18.51 2.58
CA TRP A 198 -8.25 19.86 2.12
C TRP A 198 -8.38 20.02 0.60
N ASP A 199 -8.75 18.95 -0.11
CA ASP A 199 -8.92 18.90 -1.58
C ASP A 199 -10.34 18.49 -2.01
N GLY A 200 -11.33 18.78 -1.17
CA GLY A 200 -12.74 18.52 -1.45
C GLY A 200 -13.12 17.05 -1.32
N GLY A 201 -12.32 16.23 -0.65
CA GLY A 201 -12.61 14.81 -0.40
C GLY A 201 -12.05 13.87 -1.47
N LYS A 202 -11.09 14.31 -2.24
CA LYS A 202 -10.30 13.41 -3.09
C LYS A 202 -9.38 12.55 -2.24
N LEU A 203 -8.73 13.15 -1.24
CA LEU A 203 -7.89 12.49 -0.25
C LEU A 203 -8.39 12.79 1.16
N LEU A 204 -8.18 11.88 2.08
CA LEU A 204 -8.45 12.07 3.51
C LEU A 204 -7.18 12.46 4.26
N ASN A 205 -7.30 13.42 5.18
CA ASN A 205 -6.26 13.75 6.14
C ASN A 205 -6.33 12.81 7.37
N GLY A 206 -5.51 13.05 8.40
CA GLY A 206 -5.46 12.23 9.60
C GLY A 206 -6.81 12.14 10.33
N ALA A 207 -7.54 13.25 10.44
CA ALA A 207 -8.87 13.28 11.04
C ALA A 207 -9.89 12.49 10.21
N GLY A 208 -9.84 12.62 8.88
CA GLY A 208 -10.69 11.86 7.95
C GLY A 208 -10.45 10.36 8.04
N TYR A 209 -9.19 9.92 8.08
CA TYR A 209 -8.87 8.49 8.28
C TYR A 209 -9.25 7.99 9.66
N SER A 210 -9.16 8.83 10.72
CA SER A 210 -9.66 8.47 12.05
C SER A 210 -11.17 8.25 12.03
N ALA A 211 -11.93 9.14 11.38
CA ALA A 211 -13.38 9.00 11.22
C ALA A 211 -13.75 7.75 10.40
N LEU A 212 -13.06 7.49 9.28
CA LEU A 212 -13.30 6.32 8.44
C LEU A 212 -13.01 5.01 9.18
N ALA A 213 -11.85 4.93 9.85
CA ALA A 213 -11.48 3.74 10.62
C ALA A 213 -12.48 3.47 11.75
N LYS A 214 -12.94 4.52 12.44
CA LYS A 214 -13.97 4.42 13.48
C LYS A 214 -15.31 3.93 12.92
N ALA A 215 -15.71 4.38 11.73
CA ALA A 215 -16.97 4.00 11.10
C ALA A 215 -17.06 2.50 10.78
N ILE A 216 -15.92 1.84 10.51
CA ILE A 216 -15.87 0.42 10.12
C ILE A 216 -15.34 -0.51 11.24
N GLU A 217 -14.95 0.01 12.40
CA GLU A 217 -14.29 -0.78 13.48
C GLU A 217 -15.13 -1.97 13.95
N ARG A 218 -16.46 -1.83 13.99
CA ARG A 218 -17.36 -2.91 14.37
C ARG A 218 -17.26 -4.11 13.44
N GLN A 219 -17.21 -3.86 12.14
CA GLN A 219 -17.11 -4.90 11.11
C GLN A 219 -15.69 -5.48 11.04
N ILE A 220 -14.66 -4.66 11.28
CA ILE A 220 -13.28 -5.13 11.47
C ILE A 220 -13.21 -6.06 12.68
N GLY A 221 -13.89 -5.72 13.79
CA GLY A 221 -13.88 -6.46 15.04
C GLY A 221 -12.80 -6.03 16.02
N LYS A 222 -12.21 -4.85 15.80
CA LYS A 222 -11.21 -4.20 16.66
C LYS A 222 -11.44 -2.68 16.68
N PRO A 223 -11.15 -2.01 17.80
CA PRO A 223 -11.23 -0.56 17.87
C PRO A 223 -10.17 0.08 16.97
N ALA A 224 -10.50 1.21 16.39
CA ALA A 224 -9.54 2.05 15.69
C ALA A 224 -8.59 2.71 16.70
N LEU A 225 -7.30 2.68 16.42
CA LEU A 225 -6.23 3.18 17.29
C LEU A 225 -5.68 4.53 16.85
N ASN A 226 -5.91 4.90 15.57
CA ASN A 226 -5.46 6.19 15.07
C ASN A 226 -6.32 7.32 15.64
N LEU A 227 -5.65 8.44 15.96
CA LEU A 227 -6.27 9.63 16.53
C LEU A 227 -6.36 10.72 15.45
N PRO A 228 -7.34 11.64 15.56
CA PRO A 228 -7.37 12.80 14.67
C PRO A 228 -6.09 13.63 14.85
N ASP A 229 -5.59 14.19 13.76
CA ASP A 229 -4.50 15.16 13.76
C ASP A 229 -5.08 16.53 13.44
N ASP A 230 -5.08 17.42 14.43
CA ASP A 230 -5.68 18.76 14.35
C ASP A 230 -4.63 19.86 14.08
N ARG A 231 -3.41 19.50 13.63
CA ARG A 231 -2.35 20.46 13.34
C ARG A 231 -2.60 21.22 12.05
N GLU A 232 -2.18 22.46 12.04
CA GLU A 232 -2.10 23.26 10.84
C GLU A 232 -0.82 22.89 10.04
N TYR A 233 -0.93 22.88 8.72
CA TYR A 233 0.15 22.61 7.79
C TYR A 233 0.42 23.82 6.89
N PRO A 234 1.71 24.13 6.59
CA PRO A 234 2.04 25.27 5.71
C PRO A 234 1.34 25.16 4.35
N LEU A 235 0.89 26.29 3.82
CA LEU A 235 0.18 26.34 2.53
C LEU A 235 1.09 26.05 1.34
N GLU A 236 2.41 26.22 1.50
CA GLU A 236 3.38 26.10 0.41
C GLU A 236 3.67 24.63 0.02
N VAL A 237 3.28 23.65 0.85
CA VAL A 237 3.44 22.23 0.51
C VAL A 237 2.21 21.69 -0.22
N SER A 238 2.39 20.70 -1.06
CA SER A 238 1.30 20.09 -1.81
C SER A 238 0.22 19.50 -0.89
N ASP A 239 -1.03 19.53 -1.32
CA ASP A 239 -2.13 18.93 -0.57
C ASP A 239 -1.90 17.46 -0.30
N TYR A 240 -1.36 16.72 -1.26
CA TYR A 240 -0.99 15.32 -1.08
C TYR A 240 -0.02 15.14 0.10
N TYR A 241 1.05 15.93 0.16
CA TYR A 241 2.03 15.83 1.26
C TYR A 241 1.38 16.14 2.61
N LYS A 242 0.59 17.22 2.70
CA LYS A 242 -0.14 17.58 3.93
C LYS A 242 -1.06 16.45 4.40
N HIS A 243 -1.88 15.90 3.51
CA HIS A 243 -2.76 14.77 3.83
C HIS A 243 -1.99 13.57 4.36
N ARG A 244 -0.87 13.22 3.70
CA ARG A 244 -0.04 12.08 4.11
C ARG A 244 0.62 12.32 5.46
N VAL A 245 1.25 13.47 5.70
CA VAL A 245 1.86 13.80 6.99
C VAL A 245 0.83 13.78 8.12
N SER A 246 -0.33 14.39 7.91
CA SER A 246 -1.43 14.37 8.88
C SER A 246 -1.88 12.94 9.20
N MET A 247 -2.09 12.12 8.17
CA MET A 247 -2.46 10.70 8.38
C MET A 247 -1.36 9.94 9.13
N LEU A 248 -0.07 10.13 8.79
CA LEU A 248 1.04 9.47 9.48
C LEU A 248 1.14 9.89 10.95
N ARG A 249 0.85 11.16 11.25
CA ARG A 249 0.85 11.69 12.63
C ARG A 249 -0.35 11.24 13.44
N SER A 250 -1.45 10.85 12.80
CA SER A 250 -2.63 10.28 13.46
C SER A 250 -2.42 8.85 13.96
N LEU A 251 -1.40 8.15 13.47
CA LEU A 251 -1.12 6.76 13.83
C LEU A 251 -0.65 6.60 15.27
N PRO A 252 -0.85 5.43 15.90
CA PRO A 252 -0.37 5.15 17.23
C PRO A 252 1.14 5.36 17.38
N LYS A 253 1.54 6.08 18.43
CA LYS A 253 2.95 6.30 18.79
C LYS A 253 3.44 5.16 19.67
N GLU A 254 3.96 4.11 19.07
CA GLU A 254 4.48 2.96 19.78
C GLU A 254 6.02 2.95 19.81
N LYS A 255 6.58 2.40 20.89
CA LYS A 255 8.03 2.19 21.04
C LYS A 255 8.47 0.92 20.31
N GLY A 256 9.76 0.80 20.03
CA GLY A 256 10.34 -0.43 19.52
C GLY A 256 9.96 -0.75 18.07
N ARG A 257 9.63 0.25 17.26
CA ARG A 257 9.25 0.05 15.85
C ARG A 257 10.45 0.11 14.91
N ILE A 258 10.40 -0.70 13.87
CA ILE A 258 11.24 -0.57 12.69
C ILE A 258 10.53 0.40 11.75
N VAL A 259 11.17 1.51 11.44
CA VAL A 259 10.58 2.60 10.64
C VAL A 259 11.20 2.62 9.25
N MET A 260 10.36 2.43 8.24
CA MET A 260 10.73 2.64 6.84
C MET A 260 10.45 4.09 6.47
N LEU A 261 11.50 4.89 6.30
CA LEU A 261 11.44 6.34 6.09
C LEU A 261 11.92 6.69 4.68
N GLY A 262 11.13 7.46 3.92
CA GLY A 262 11.54 7.81 2.55
C GLY A 262 10.42 8.33 1.65
N ASN A 263 10.61 8.14 0.36
CA ASN A 263 9.75 8.65 -0.72
C ASN A 263 8.70 7.60 -1.22
N SER A 264 8.34 7.67 -2.52
CA SER A 264 7.36 6.77 -3.14
C SER A 264 7.78 5.31 -3.11
N LEU A 265 9.05 5.00 -3.28
CA LEU A 265 9.58 3.64 -3.21
C LEU A 265 9.26 3.01 -1.85
N THR A 266 9.46 3.77 -0.78
CA THR A 266 9.09 3.36 0.58
C THR A 266 7.58 3.33 0.78
N ASN A 267 6.86 4.37 0.31
CA ASN A 267 5.40 4.48 0.47
C ASN A 267 4.63 3.33 -0.16
N ASN A 268 5.06 2.87 -1.34
CA ASN A 268 4.29 1.91 -2.14
C ASN A 268 4.45 0.45 -1.66
N ALA A 269 5.42 0.17 -0.82
CA ALA A 269 5.67 -1.17 -0.30
C ALA A 269 4.75 -1.54 0.86
N PRO A 270 4.11 -2.72 0.85
CA PRO A 270 3.36 -3.25 1.97
C PRO A 270 4.32 -3.94 2.97
N TRP A 271 5.16 -3.15 3.64
CA TRP A 271 6.25 -3.63 4.50
C TRP A 271 5.88 -4.73 5.48
N PRO A 272 4.71 -4.69 6.19
CA PRO A 272 4.32 -5.77 7.10
C PRO A 272 4.01 -7.11 6.41
N GLU A 273 3.84 -7.11 5.08
CA GLU A 273 3.66 -8.34 4.30
C GLU A 273 4.97 -8.85 3.72
N LEU A 274 5.88 -7.94 3.38
CA LEU A 274 7.26 -8.27 2.97
C LEU A 274 8.11 -8.74 4.15
N PHE A 275 7.81 -8.23 5.35
CA PHE A 275 8.45 -8.63 6.60
C PHE A 275 7.38 -8.98 7.64
N PRO A 276 7.05 -10.24 7.85
CA PRO A 276 5.98 -10.65 8.77
C PRO A 276 6.35 -10.49 10.26
N LEU A 277 7.33 -9.67 10.58
CA LEU A 277 7.82 -9.42 11.95
C LEU A 277 6.92 -8.51 12.78
N GLY A 278 5.79 -8.03 12.23
CA GLY A 278 4.74 -7.30 12.97
C GLY A 278 5.07 -5.88 13.46
N TYR A 279 6.34 -5.49 13.51
CA TYR A 279 6.81 -4.24 14.14
C TYR A 279 7.28 -3.18 13.14
N ILE A 280 7.12 -3.42 11.85
CA ILE A 280 7.56 -2.53 10.79
C ILE A 280 6.45 -1.55 10.39
N VAL A 281 6.78 -0.26 10.35
CA VAL A 281 5.85 0.81 10.01
C VAL A 281 6.32 1.59 8.78
N ASN A 282 5.37 1.95 7.92
CA ASN A 282 5.63 2.68 6.70
C ASN A 282 5.51 4.21 6.95
N ARG A 283 6.60 4.92 6.74
CA ARG A 283 6.66 6.39 6.83
C ARG A 283 7.19 6.99 5.53
N GLY A 284 6.89 6.34 4.40
CA GLY A 284 7.11 6.87 3.05
C GLY A 284 6.05 7.87 2.64
N ILE A 285 6.44 8.87 1.85
CA ILE A 285 5.54 9.81 1.18
C ILE A 285 5.97 9.93 -0.28
N SER A 286 5.06 9.62 -1.21
CA SER A 286 5.37 9.75 -2.65
C SER A 286 5.70 11.19 -3.02
N GLY A 287 6.75 11.37 -3.83
CA GLY A 287 7.23 12.70 -4.22
C GLY A 287 8.16 13.37 -3.20
N ASP A 288 8.37 12.76 -2.02
CA ASP A 288 9.18 13.37 -0.97
C ASP A 288 10.67 13.48 -1.36
N VAL A 289 11.30 14.57 -0.94
CA VAL A 289 12.72 14.88 -1.09
C VAL A 289 13.44 14.74 0.24
N VAL A 290 14.76 14.84 0.26
CA VAL A 290 15.54 14.74 1.51
C VAL A 290 15.09 15.76 2.55
N ASP A 291 14.88 17.02 2.15
CA ASP A 291 14.42 18.08 3.06
C ASP A 291 12.98 17.84 3.55
N GLY A 292 12.11 17.24 2.72
CA GLY A 292 10.75 16.88 3.12
C GLY A 292 10.73 15.78 4.19
N VAL A 293 11.60 14.77 4.05
CA VAL A 293 11.80 13.76 5.10
C VAL A 293 12.33 14.41 6.38
N HIS A 294 13.28 15.34 6.25
CA HIS A 294 13.87 16.08 7.38
C HIS A 294 12.81 16.86 8.19
N GLN A 295 11.92 17.58 7.51
CA GLN A 295 10.87 18.39 8.14
C GLN A 295 9.86 17.59 8.96
N ARG A 296 9.83 16.27 8.86
CA ARG A 296 8.86 15.42 9.55
C ARG A 296 9.48 14.37 10.49
N ILE A 297 10.77 14.45 10.78
CA ILE A 297 11.39 13.55 11.76
C ILE A 297 10.87 13.77 13.17
N ASP A 298 10.31 14.95 13.48
CA ASP A 298 9.62 15.27 14.72
C ASP A 298 8.40 14.38 15.00
N MET A 299 7.84 13.73 13.97
CA MET A 299 6.70 12.81 14.15
C MET A 299 7.02 11.62 15.07
N PHE A 300 8.31 11.33 15.26
CA PHE A 300 8.78 10.25 16.14
C PHE A 300 9.04 10.73 17.58
N GLU A 301 8.84 12.01 17.87
CA GLU A 301 8.98 12.53 19.23
C GLU A 301 8.09 11.77 20.22
N GLY A 302 8.67 11.39 21.37
CA GLY A 302 8.00 10.56 22.37
C GLY A 302 7.93 9.07 22.05
N THR A 303 8.32 8.65 20.81
CA THR A 303 8.56 7.25 20.47
C THR A 303 10.05 6.91 20.75
N LYS A 304 10.38 5.63 20.69
CA LYS A 304 11.77 5.17 20.69
C LYS A 304 11.87 4.12 19.57
N PRO A 305 12.07 4.54 18.32
CA PRO A 305 12.25 3.59 17.23
C PRO A 305 13.50 2.74 17.48
N ASP A 306 13.44 1.45 17.23
CA ASP A 306 14.61 0.60 17.31
C ASP A 306 15.52 0.82 16.11
N LYS A 307 14.90 0.99 14.93
CA LYS A 307 15.62 1.14 13.68
C LYS A 307 14.93 2.13 12.74
N PHE A 308 15.73 2.96 12.09
CA PHE A 308 15.35 3.69 10.89
C PHE A 308 16.01 3.08 9.67
N PHE A 309 15.22 2.81 8.62
CA PHE A 309 15.68 2.52 7.28
C PHE A 309 15.31 3.71 6.38
N LEU A 310 16.30 4.51 6.02
CA LEU A 310 16.15 5.73 5.24
C LEU A 310 16.49 5.47 3.77
N MET A 311 15.55 5.75 2.86
CA MET A 311 15.76 5.80 1.42
C MET A 311 15.01 6.98 0.82
N THR A 312 15.75 7.98 0.32
CA THR A 312 15.22 9.19 -0.32
C THR A 312 16.24 9.72 -1.32
N GLY A 313 16.07 10.92 -1.88
CA GLY A 313 17.03 11.59 -2.77
C GLY A 313 16.67 11.48 -4.26
N THR A 314 15.84 10.54 -4.68
CA THR A 314 15.40 10.41 -6.09
C THR A 314 14.71 11.68 -6.57
N ASN A 315 13.76 12.19 -5.77
CA ASN A 315 12.95 13.34 -6.17
C ASN A 315 13.72 14.68 -6.07
N ASP A 316 14.83 14.73 -5.37
CA ASP A 316 15.71 15.89 -5.38
C ASP A 316 16.22 16.17 -6.80
N PHE A 317 16.60 15.12 -7.54
CA PHE A 317 17.04 15.23 -8.93
C PHE A 317 15.89 15.31 -9.94
N VAL A 318 14.75 14.68 -9.66
CA VAL A 318 13.56 14.76 -10.53
C VAL A 318 12.97 16.17 -10.53
N ASN A 319 12.89 16.79 -9.36
CA ASN A 319 12.31 18.13 -9.20
C ASN A 319 13.29 19.23 -9.64
N ASP A 320 14.60 19.01 -9.50
CA ASP A 320 15.65 19.94 -9.92
C ASP A 320 16.77 19.16 -10.64
N PRO A 321 16.64 18.96 -11.96
CA PRO A 321 17.67 18.27 -12.75
C PRO A 321 19.05 18.92 -12.73
N GLU A 322 19.14 20.20 -12.34
CA GLU A 322 20.42 20.93 -12.27
C GLU A 322 21.08 20.83 -10.90
N VAL A 323 20.39 20.30 -9.88
CA VAL A 323 20.99 20.14 -8.55
C VAL A 323 22.21 19.21 -8.60
N SER A 324 23.29 19.61 -7.93
CA SER A 324 24.49 18.78 -7.86
C SER A 324 24.36 17.65 -6.84
N ALA A 325 25.07 16.55 -7.06
CA ALA A 325 25.16 15.45 -6.10
C ALA A 325 25.68 15.93 -4.73
N LEU A 326 26.65 16.84 -4.71
CA LEU A 326 27.16 17.43 -3.48
C LEU A 326 26.06 18.16 -2.69
N LYS A 327 25.17 18.90 -3.38
CA LYS A 327 24.07 19.60 -2.71
C LYS A 327 23.05 18.65 -2.11
N VAL A 328 22.75 17.56 -2.79
CA VAL A 328 21.86 16.51 -2.26
C VAL A 328 22.52 15.80 -1.06
N TRP A 329 23.83 15.54 -1.14
CA TRP A 329 24.58 15.02 0.01
C TRP A 329 24.54 15.96 1.22
N GLU A 330 24.70 17.28 1.06
CA GLU A 330 24.59 18.25 2.16
C GLU A 330 23.24 18.18 2.88
N ARG A 331 22.14 17.97 2.13
CA ARG A 331 20.82 17.73 2.69
C ARG A 331 20.77 16.42 3.50
N PHE A 332 21.32 15.34 2.96
CA PHE A 332 21.44 14.06 3.68
C PHE A 332 22.28 14.22 4.95
N GLU A 333 23.40 14.92 4.86
CA GLU A 333 24.28 15.14 6.01
C GLU A 333 23.54 15.86 7.14
N SER A 334 22.75 16.89 6.82
CA SER A 334 21.91 17.60 7.79
C SER A 334 20.86 16.68 8.42
N LEU A 335 20.10 15.95 7.60
CA LEU A 335 19.09 15.00 8.07
C LEU A 335 19.70 13.92 8.99
N ILE A 336 20.83 13.34 8.58
CA ILE A 336 21.51 12.28 9.35
C ILE A 336 22.01 12.82 10.70
N LYS A 337 22.58 14.03 10.75
CA LYS A 337 23.01 14.68 11.99
C LYS A 337 21.83 14.86 12.95
N ASP A 338 20.71 15.37 12.46
CA ASP A 338 19.53 15.60 13.29
C ASP A 338 18.90 14.30 13.77
N ILE A 339 18.88 13.25 12.94
CA ILE A 339 18.44 11.91 13.39
C ILE A 339 19.39 11.39 14.50
N ARG A 340 20.70 11.56 14.36
CA ARG A 340 21.66 11.13 15.40
C ARG A 340 21.51 11.90 16.70
N GLU A 341 21.24 13.20 16.62
CA GLU A 341 21.03 14.06 17.80
C GLU A 341 19.73 13.72 18.51
N GLN A 342 18.62 13.60 17.78
CA GLN A 342 17.31 13.35 18.38
C GLN A 342 17.10 11.89 18.80
N TYR A 343 17.73 10.93 18.11
CA TYR A 343 17.55 9.48 18.30
C TYR A 343 18.89 8.76 18.43
N PRO A 344 19.74 9.10 19.43
CA PRO A 344 21.13 8.61 19.50
C PRO A 344 21.25 7.11 19.70
N THR A 345 20.23 6.45 20.25
CA THR A 345 20.22 4.99 20.50
C THR A 345 19.54 4.18 19.42
N THR A 346 18.91 4.85 18.44
CA THR A 346 18.23 4.19 17.32
C THR A 346 19.25 3.75 16.27
N TRP A 347 19.18 2.50 15.80
CA TRP A 347 19.98 2.07 14.66
C TRP A 347 19.52 2.78 13.38
N LEU A 348 20.45 3.43 12.70
CA LEU A 348 20.20 4.11 11.44
C LEU A 348 20.84 3.31 10.29
N TYR A 349 20.01 2.91 9.34
CA TYR A 349 20.39 2.34 8.06
C TYR A 349 20.09 3.34 6.96
N VAL A 350 21.12 3.78 6.26
CA VAL A 350 20.97 4.68 5.09
C VAL A 350 21.17 3.84 3.85
N GLN A 351 20.20 3.89 2.98
CA GLN A 351 20.16 3.06 1.78
C GLN A 351 20.54 3.88 0.56
N SER A 352 21.16 3.26 -0.43
CA SER A 352 21.50 3.89 -1.69
C SER A 352 20.27 4.42 -2.42
N ILE A 353 20.41 5.53 -3.14
CA ILE A 353 19.45 5.99 -4.16
C ILE A 353 19.47 4.94 -5.28
N LEU A 354 18.30 4.41 -5.66
CA LEU A 354 18.19 3.42 -6.73
C LEU A 354 18.43 4.08 -8.10
N PRO A 355 19.01 3.37 -9.06
CA PRO A 355 19.12 3.88 -10.42
C PRO A 355 17.77 3.90 -11.12
N MET A 356 17.66 4.64 -12.21
CA MET A 356 16.55 4.60 -13.13
C MET A 356 16.84 3.68 -14.32
N ASN A 357 15.77 3.17 -14.92
CA ASN A 357 15.81 2.48 -16.19
C ASN A 357 15.63 3.49 -17.34
N PRO A 358 16.20 3.28 -18.54
CA PRO A 358 16.00 4.15 -19.71
C PRO A 358 14.55 4.43 -20.12
N LYS A 359 13.58 3.66 -19.65
CA LYS A 359 12.14 3.93 -19.83
C LYS A 359 11.68 5.20 -19.11
N SER A 360 12.39 5.62 -18.06
CA SER A 360 12.03 6.79 -17.28
C SER A 360 12.23 8.08 -18.07
N PRO A 361 11.26 9.01 -18.06
CA PRO A 361 11.45 10.33 -18.67
C PRO A 361 12.51 11.19 -17.95
N TYR A 362 12.93 10.80 -16.75
CA TYR A 362 13.91 11.50 -15.91
C TYR A 362 15.29 10.84 -15.93
N TYR A 363 15.50 9.87 -16.82
CA TYR A 363 16.72 9.04 -16.86
C TYR A 363 17.99 9.82 -17.17
N ALA A 364 17.92 10.81 -18.07
CA ALA A 364 19.12 11.49 -18.56
C ALA A 364 19.95 12.16 -17.43
N GLY A 365 21.18 11.68 -17.23
CA GLY A 365 22.11 12.19 -16.21
C GLY A 365 21.76 11.85 -14.77
N PHE A 366 20.69 11.11 -14.54
CA PHE A 366 20.25 10.77 -13.18
C PHE A 366 21.18 9.74 -12.52
N ASN A 367 21.49 8.64 -13.22
CA ASN A 367 22.24 7.52 -12.65
C ASN A 367 23.64 7.90 -12.21
N GLU A 368 24.32 8.79 -12.96
CA GLU A 368 25.63 9.32 -12.60
C GLU A 368 25.58 10.13 -11.30
N LYS A 369 24.60 11.03 -11.17
CA LYS A 369 24.40 11.84 -9.96
C LYS A 369 24.02 10.98 -8.75
N ALA A 370 23.12 10.03 -8.92
CA ALA A 370 22.72 9.10 -7.88
C ALA A 370 23.92 8.27 -7.39
N ALA A 371 24.74 7.75 -8.30
CA ALA A 371 25.95 7.01 -7.98
C ALA A 371 26.99 7.87 -7.23
N GLU A 372 27.10 9.17 -7.56
CA GLU A 372 27.97 10.10 -6.84
C GLU A 372 27.50 10.31 -5.40
N VAL A 373 26.18 10.54 -5.17
CA VAL A 373 25.62 10.62 -3.82
C VAL A 373 25.82 9.32 -3.06
N ASN A 374 25.61 8.17 -3.70
CA ASN A 374 25.78 6.86 -3.07
C ASN A 374 27.22 6.63 -2.58
N LYS A 375 28.25 7.10 -3.33
CA LYS A 375 29.64 7.10 -2.87
C LYS A 375 29.84 7.97 -1.63
N LEU A 376 29.20 9.15 -1.58
CA LEU A 376 29.28 10.04 -0.42
C LEU A 376 28.56 9.46 0.79
N LEU A 377 27.43 8.79 0.58
CA LEU A 377 26.70 8.06 1.63
C LEU A 377 27.58 6.92 2.18
N ASP A 378 28.20 6.10 1.34
CA ASP A 378 29.10 5.04 1.81
C ASP A 378 30.32 5.60 2.57
N ALA A 379 30.92 6.65 2.08
CA ALA A 379 32.08 7.30 2.73
C ALA A 379 31.74 7.95 4.08
N GLY A 380 30.49 8.41 4.26
CA GLY A 380 30.05 9.10 5.48
C GLY A 380 29.67 8.17 6.65
N LYS A 381 29.52 6.87 6.42
CA LYS A 381 28.94 5.91 7.38
C LYS A 381 29.65 5.88 8.74
N GLU A 382 30.97 5.86 8.76
CA GLU A 382 31.75 5.85 10.01
C GLU A 382 31.64 7.18 10.76
N ARG A 383 31.75 8.30 10.00
CA ARG A 383 31.71 9.66 10.57
C ARG A 383 30.39 9.97 11.28
N TYR A 384 29.27 9.45 10.74
CA TYR A 384 27.91 9.73 11.25
C TYR A 384 27.26 8.52 11.91
N SER A 385 27.99 7.43 12.12
CA SER A 385 27.57 6.24 12.85
C SER A 385 26.27 5.62 12.30
N TYR A 386 26.20 5.34 11.00
CA TYR A 386 25.12 4.60 10.38
C TYR A 386 25.62 3.39 9.59
N VAL A 387 24.72 2.46 9.29
CA VAL A 387 24.98 1.36 8.38
C VAL A 387 24.55 1.75 6.97
N TYR A 388 25.47 1.68 6.01
CA TYR A 388 25.13 1.88 4.60
C TYR A 388 24.68 0.57 3.98
N LEU A 389 23.56 0.59 3.25
CA LEU A 389 23.02 -0.56 2.51
C LEU A 389 22.98 -0.22 1.02
N ASP A 390 23.79 -0.92 0.23
CA ASP A 390 23.83 -0.75 -1.22
C ASP A 390 22.77 -1.58 -1.93
N ILE A 391 21.53 -1.07 -1.90
CA ILE A 391 20.40 -1.70 -2.60
C ILE A 391 20.52 -1.48 -4.11
N ALA A 392 21.10 -0.33 -4.53
CA ALA A 392 21.25 0.03 -5.94
C ALA A 392 21.97 -1.05 -6.73
N SER A 393 23.09 -1.56 -6.23
CA SER A 393 23.87 -2.61 -6.91
C SER A 393 23.09 -3.91 -7.12
N LEU A 394 22.13 -4.23 -6.25
CA LEU A 394 21.34 -5.46 -6.33
C LEU A 394 20.27 -5.41 -7.42
N VAL A 395 19.74 -4.21 -7.69
CA VAL A 395 18.68 -4.00 -8.68
C VAL A 395 19.21 -3.44 -10.01
N SER A 396 20.52 -3.12 -10.09
CA SER A 396 21.17 -2.66 -11.30
C SER A 396 21.56 -3.81 -12.24
N ASP A 397 21.52 -3.53 -13.55
CA ASP A 397 22.08 -4.36 -14.60
C ASP A 397 23.58 -4.13 -14.77
N GLY A 398 24.18 -4.71 -15.84
CA GLY A 398 25.61 -4.56 -16.15
C GLY A 398 26.02 -3.14 -16.59
N ASN A 399 25.07 -2.28 -16.92
CA ASN A 399 25.29 -0.88 -17.31
C ASN A 399 25.11 0.10 -16.13
N GLY A 400 24.61 -0.38 -15.00
CA GLY A 400 24.25 0.44 -13.84
C GLY A 400 22.82 0.98 -13.90
N ASP A 401 21.99 0.51 -14.83
CA ASP A 401 20.61 0.89 -14.98
C ASP A 401 19.69 -0.03 -14.14
N LEU A 402 18.54 0.48 -13.70
CA LEU A 402 17.53 -0.35 -13.05
C LEU A 402 17.06 -1.46 -14.00
N LYS A 403 17.17 -2.73 -13.56
CA LYS A 403 16.79 -3.89 -14.35
C LYS A 403 15.34 -3.82 -14.84
N ASP A 404 15.09 -4.27 -16.07
CA ASP A 404 13.76 -4.29 -16.67
C ASP A 404 12.72 -5.05 -15.84
N GLU A 405 13.10 -6.19 -15.26
CA GLU A 405 12.23 -6.98 -14.40
C GLU A 405 11.94 -6.33 -13.05
N CYS A 406 12.72 -5.34 -12.64
CA CYS A 406 12.56 -4.65 -11.37
C CYS A 406 11.64 -3.43 -11.45
N THR A 407 11.17 -3.03 -12.64
CA THR A 407 10.37 -1.82 -12.81
C THR A 407 9.37 -1.91 -13.95
N CYS A 408 8.26 -1.18 -13.84
CA CYS A 408 7.30 -1.00 -14.94
C CYS A 408 7.44 0.36 -15.63
N ASP A 409 7.81 1.42 -14.89
CA ASP A 409 7.88 2.81 -15.36
C ASP A 409 9.31 3.37 -15.44
N GLY A 410 10.28 2.57 -15.04
CA GLY A 410 11.70 2.97 -15.02
C GLY A 410 12.16 3.63 -13.70
N ILE A 411 11.29 3.80 -12.72
CA ILE A 411 11.57 4.42 -11.41
C ILE A 411 11.09 3.53 -10.27
N HIS A 412 9.79 3.19 -10.28
CA HIS A 412 9.16 2.45 -9.20
C HIS A 412 9.40 0.94 -9.36
N LEU A 413 9.41 0.25 -8.22
CA LEU A 413 9.74 -1.17 -8.22
C LEU A 413 8.52 -2.05 -8.52
N SER A 414 8.75 -3.04 -9.35
CA SER A 414 7.89 -4.21 -9.51
C SER A 414 7.95 -5.12 -8.27
N ALA A 415 7.14 -6.19 -8.25
CA ALA A 415 7.22 -7.22 -7.21
C ALA A 415 8.65 -7.79 -7.08
N THR A 416 9.32 -8.09 -8.20
CA THR A 416 10.70 -8.58 -8.22
C THR A 416 11.65 -7.61 -7.52
N GLY A 417 11.57 -6.32 -7.83
CA GLY A 417 12.41 -5.29 -7.19
C GLY A 417 12.18 -5.22 -5.69
N TYR A 418 10.91 -5.25 -5.23
CA TYR A 418 10.59 -5.25 -3.80
C TYR A 418 11.06 -6.52 -3.09
N PHE A 419 11.01 -7.69 -3.72
CA PHE A 419 11.52 -8.93 -3.11
C PHE A 419 13.05 -8.92 -2.98
N ILE A 420 13.77 -8.40 -3.97
CA ILE A 420 15.23 -8.21 -3.89
C ILE A 420 15.57 -7.27 -2.72
N TRP A 421 14.90 -6.13 -2.67
CA TRP A 421 15.11 -5.14 -1.61
C TRP A 421 14.80 -5.69 -0.22
N SER A 422 13.64 -6.33 -0.04
CA SER A 422 13.25 -6.90 1.24
C SER A 422 14.20 -8.02 1.71
N ALA A 423 14.71 -8.83 0.81
CA ALA A 423 15.69 -9.88 1.13
C ALA A 423 17.00 -9.29 1.69
N GLU A 424 17.47 -8.14 1.15
CA GLU A 424 18.66 -7.47 1.66
C GLU A 424 18.42 -6.84 3.03
N LEU A 425 17.29 -6.17 3.21
CA LEU A 425 16.91 -5.63 4.52
C LEU A 425 16.85 -6.73 5.59
N ALA A 426 16.34 -7.92 5.25
CA ALA A 426 16.30 -9.06 6.16
C ALA A 426 17.70 -9.51 6.60
N LYS A 427 18.72 -9.45 5.71
CA LYS A 427 20.12 -9.72 6.08
C LYS A 427 20.64 -8.67 7.06
N GLY A 428 20.41 -7.39 6.80
CA GLY A 428 20.81 -6.30 7.71
C GLY A 428 20.18 -6.45 9.10
N LEU A 429 18.91 -6.85 9.17
CA LEU A 429 18.22 -7.12 10.44
C LEU A 429 18.87 -8.29 11.21
N ARG A 430 19.28 -9.36 10.53
CA ARG A 430 19.94 -10.55 11.13
C ARG A 430 21.33 -10.24 11.64
N MET A 431 22.13 -9.50 10.87
CA MET A 431 23.52 -9.16 11.26
C MET A 431 23.61 -8.44 12.60
N MET A 432 22.59 -7.65 12.95
CA MET A 432 22.59 -6.82 14.15
C MET A 432 22.01 -7.50 15.40
N GLN A 433 21.33 -8.63 15.25
CA GLN A 433 20.63 -9.26 16.38
C GLN A 433 21.36 -10.48 16.95
N ASN A 434 22.42 -10.97 16.29
CA ASN A 434 23.06 -12.26 16.64
C ASN A 434 22.06 -13.42 16.79
N LEU A 435 20.88 -13.30 16.16
CA LEU A 435 19.82 -14.28 16.22
C LEU A 435 19.99 -15.32 15.11
N ASP A 436 19.74 -16.58 15.45
CA ASP A 436 19.62 -17.65 14.47
C ASP A 436 18.47 -17.30 13.49
N PRO A 437 18.69 -17.42 12.17
CA PRO A 437 17.67 -17.18 11.15
C PRO A 437 16.37 -17.94 11.37
N THR A 438 16.42 -19.06 12.05
CA THR A 438 15.25 -19.89 12.38
C THR A 438 14.45 -19.36 13.55
N GLU A 439 15.04 -18.66 14.50
CA GLU A 439 14.35 -18.07 15.65
C GLU A 439 13.46 -16.88 15.26
N MET A 440 13.88 -16.07 14.28
CA MET A 440 13.11 -14.92 13.80
C MET A 440 11.80 -15.29 13.09
N LEU A 441 11.68 -16.52 12.57
CA LEU A 441 10.50 -16.99 11.85
C LEU A 441 9.42 -17.61 12.77
N PHE A 442 9.72 -17.87 14.04
CA PHE A 442 8.88 -18.67 14.93
C PHE A 442 8.33 -17.91 16.16
N GLU A 443 8.77 -16.68 16.45
CA GLU A 443 8.26 -15.92 17.61
C GLU A 443 6.86 -15.26 17.40
N ASN A 444 6.19 -15.51 16.28
CA ASN A 444 4.87 -14.97 15.98
C ASN A 444 3.82 -16.03 15.55
N ASN A 445 3.83 -17.18 16.19
CA ASN A 445 2.70 -18.12 16.08
C ASN A 445 1.73 -17.99 17.25
#